data_657106a9c624a0d4d34ef92608cb5f1f
#
_entry.id   657106a9c624a0d4d34ef92608cb5f1f
#
_cell.length_a   1.000
_cell.length_b   1.000
_cell.length_c   1.000
_cell.angle_alpha   90.00
_cell.angle_beta   90.00
_cell.angle_gamma   90.00
#
_symmetry.space_group_name_H-M   'P 1'
#
loop_
_entity.id
_entity.type
_entity.pdbx_description
1 polymer ?
#
loop_
_entity_poly.entity_id
_entity_poly.type
_entity_poly.pdbx_seq_one_letter_code
_entity_poly.pdbx_strand_id
1 'polypeptide(L)'
;MPAILVLWSAIYGVIYALWPILWIVFTALWLYNLTQDTGKFDLFRRWMQQHASADPAIQVVLVAFCFGALLEGTAGFGAPVAVTACLLVGLGHPARRSVLVALIANTAPVAFGALGIPIIALSGVTGLDLGKLSAMAGRQVPVLSLLLPAYLILVVSGGKGLRRNWPVALATGLSFALTQFLVSNFWGPYIADVLAASISILATVTFLKIWPPQAVEANSPELASQAAPPETPLTSKESLAAWLPWVMLSVVVVLWSWFRLLPLAQTILPIPNLHKGVLITLYQKPYAALYTFQPLGPGTAVLVAAILTALCLRVSAKIFFVSGVKTFRQLRIPGLTVMTIVALAYLYNYSGMAYTLGATFARVGPAFPLLSGFLGWIACFLSGSDTASNLLFGNLQVAAAHQLGLSPVLLAVTNSSGAVAGKMVSPQNIAVGVTTVGLIGHEGKVLRSAFWHSILFAAVISVIALAQAYWLSWMIP
;
A
#
# COMPACT_ATOMS: atom_id res chain seq x y z
N MET A 1 -4.12 33.57 9.34
CA MET A 1 -5.40 32.86 9.58
C MET A 1 -5.87 33.12 11.03
N PRO A 2 -7.13 33.45 11.27
CA PRO A 2 -7.65 33.63 12.63
C PRO A 2 -7.50 32.36 13.49
N ALA A 3 -7.21 32.51 14.80
CA ALA A 3 -6.96 31.37 15.69
C ALA A 3 -8.11 30.34 15.73
N ILE A 4 -9.36 30.80 15.64
CA ILE A 4 -10.53 29.93 15.60
C ILE A 4 -10.52 29.01 14.36
N LEU A 5 -10.12 29.50 13.21
CA LEU A 5 -10.01 28.71 11.98
C LEU A 5 -8.83 27.72 12.04
N VAL A 6 -7.70 28.11 12.69
CA VAL A 6 -6.58 27.20 12.96
C VAL A 6 -7.06 26.03 13.81
N LEU A 7 -7.76 26.32 14.91
CA LEU A 7 -8.28 25.28 15.80
C LEU A 7 -9.24 24.33 15.09
N TRP A 8 -10.25 24.84 14.37
CA TRP A 8 -11.22 24.01 13.66
C TRP A 8 -10.60 23.22 12.51
N SER A 9 -9.56 23.75 11.82
CA SER A 9 -8.83 23.00 10.82
C SER A 9 -8.12 21.79 11.43
N ALA A 10 -7.45 21.98 12.58
CA ALA A 10 -6.78 20.90 13.28
C ALA A 10 -7.78 19.85 13.81
N ILE A 11 -8.89 20.30 14.43
CA ILE A 11 -9.95 19.41 14.91
C ILE A 11 -10.55 18.60 13.77
N TYR A 12 -10.83 19.22 12.62
CA TYR A 12 -11.34 18.52 11.45
C TYR A 12 -10.37 17.44 10.99
N GLY A 13 -9.06 17.75 10.93
CA GLY A 13 -8.04 16.77 10.61
C GLY A 13 -8.01 15.59 11.59
N VAL A 14 -8.13 15.83 12.89
CA VAL A 14 -8.20 14.77 13.91
C VAL A 14 -9.46 13.90 13.74
N ILE A 15 -10.62 14.50 13.52
CA ILE A 15 -11.87 13.76 13.28
C ILE A 15 -11.72 12.86 12.04
N TYR A 16 -11.16 13.40 10.94
CA TYR A 16 -10.94 12.64 9.72
C TYR A 16 -9.89 11.52 9.90
N ALA A 17 -8.89 11.75 10.75
CA ALA A 17 -7.91 10.72 11.11
C ALA A 17 -8.54 9.57 11.90
N LEU A 18 -9.44 9.88 12.86
CA LEU A 18 -10.10 8.86 13.67
C LEU A 18 -11.06 8.02 12.84
N TRP A 19 -11.84 8.66 11.97
CA TRP A 19 -12.78 8.01 11.08
C TRP A 19 -12.78 8.70 9.71
N PRO A 20 -12.43 8.04 8.59
CA PRO A 20 -12.32 6.57 8.42
C PRO A 20 -10.93 5.96 8.67
N ILE A 21 -9.83 6.77 8.70
CA ILE A 21 -8.46 6.25 8.55
C ILE A 21 -8.11 5.25 9.67
N LEU A 22 -8.08 5.70 10.93
CA LEU A 22 -7.67 4.84 12.06
C LEU A 22 -8.66 3.71 12.32
N TRP A 23 -9.94 3.87 11.96
CA TRP A 23 -10.91 2.78 12.05
C TRP A 23 -10.57 1.63 11.09
N ILE A 24 -10.24 1.94 9.83
CA ILE A 24 -9.80 0.93 8.86
C ILE A 24 -8.51 0.26 9.34
N VAL A 25 -7.52 1.07 9.76
CA VAL A 25 -6.23 0.56 10.27
C VAL A 25 -6.42 -0.37 11.46
N PHE A 26 -7.24 0.04 12.41
CA PHE A 26 -7.51 -0.74 13.63
C PHE A 26 -8.12 -2.10 13.30
N THR A 27 -9.17 -2.11 12.48
CA THR A 27 -9.87 -3.36 12.16
C THR A 27 -9.03 -4.29 11.29
N ALA A 28 -8.24 -3.75 10.36
CA ALA A 28 -7.31 -4.52 9.53
C ALA A 28 -6.20 -5.15 10.35
N LEU A 29 -5.57 -4.38 11.24
CA LEU A 29 -4.56 -4.91 12.17
C LEU A 29 -5.17 -5.89 13.19
N TRP A 30 -6.42 -5.70 13.59
CA TRP A 30 -7.10 -6.65 14.47
C TRP A 30 -7.28 -8.00 13.78
N LEU A 31 -7.76 -8.02 12.53
CA LEU A 31 -7.83 -9.26 11.75
C LEU A 31 -6.45 -9.91 11.62
N TYR A 32 -5.42 -9.14 11.29
CA TYR A 32 -4.05 -9.64 11.16
C TYR A 32 -3.52 -10.22 12.49
N ASN A 33 -3.64 -9.47 13.60
CA ASN A 33 -3.21 -9.95 14.92
C ASN A 33 -4.00 -11.20 15.37
N LEU A 34 -5.29 -11.27 15.03
CA LEU A 34 -6.10 -12.45 15.28
C LEU A 34 -5.54 -13.69 14.57
N THR A 35 -5.10 -13.56 13.33
CA THR A 35 -4.46 -14.67 12.60
C THR A 35 -3.15 -15.09 13.24
N GLN A 36 -2.39 -14.15 13.81
CA GLN A 36 -1.16 -14.40 14.55
C GLN A 36 -1.46 -15.13 15.88
N ASP A 37 -2.33 -14.54 16.69
CA ASP A 37 -2.66 -15.05 18.03
C ASP A 37 -3.34 -16.44 18.02
N THR A 38 -3.93 -16.82 16.86
CA THR A 38 -4.53 -18.14 16.63
C THR A 38 -3.62 -19.14 15.91
N GLY A 39 -2.37 -18.76 15.58
CA GLY A 39 -1.42 -19.58 14.83
C GLY A 39 -1.78 -19.81 13.36
N LYS A 40 -2.86 -19.15 12.84
CA LYS A 40 -3.28 -19.32 11.44
C LYS A 40 -2.34 -18.63 10.48
N PHE A 41 -1.70 -17.56 10.93
CA PHE A 41 -0.64 -16.91 10.17
C PHE A 41 0.58 -17.83 9.98
N ASP A 42 0.95 -18.61 10.98
CA ASP A 42 2.05 -19.58 10.86
C ASP A 42 1.71 -20.69 9.87
N LEU A 43 0.45 -21.17 9.86
CA LEU A 43 -0.01 -22.11 8.84
C LEU A 43 0.09 -21.51 7.43
N PHE A 44 -0.28 -20.24 7.28
CA PHE A 44 -0.17 -19.54 6.00
C PHE A 44 1.29 -19.37 5.57
N ARG A 45 2.18 -19.02 6.51
CA ARG A 45 3.63 -18.95 6.27
C ARG A 45 4.20 -20.30 5.82
N ARG A 46 3.83 -21.38 6.51
CA ARG A 46 4.23 -22.75 6.13
C ARG A 46 3.70 -23.13 4.75
N TRP A 47 2.45 -22.78 4.44
CA TRP A 47 1.87 -23.01 3.12
C TRP A 47 2.69 -22.32 2.02
N MET A 48 3.07 -21.06 2.24
CA MET A 48 3.92 -20.31 1.31
C MET A 48 5.29 -20.98 1.14
N GLN A 49 5.93 -21.41 2.22
CA GLN A 49 7.24 -22.07 2.17
C GLN A 49 7.17 -23.42 1.42
N GLN A 50 6.12 -24.20 1.61
CA GLN A 50 5.94 -25.48 0.91
C GLN A 50 5.67 -25.34 -0.58
N HIS A 51 5.08 -24.23 -1.00
CA HIS A 51 4.82 -23.93 -2.42
C HIS A 51 5.89 -23.03 -3.04
N ALA A 52 6.83 -22.49 -2.24
CA ALA A 52 7.98 -21.78 -2.74
C ALA A 52 8.95 -22.80 -3.36
N SER A 53 9.36 -22.52 -4.61
CA SER A 53 10.37 -23.32 -5.29
C SER A 53 11.73 -23.25 -4.55
N ALA A 54 12.59 -24.24 -4.76
CA ALA A 54 13.99 -24.19 -4.33
C ALA A 54 14.81 -23.09 -5.06
N ASP A 55 14.32 -22.57 -6.18
CA ASP A 55 15.00 -21.47 -6.92
C ASP A 55 14.86 -20.14 -6.15
N PRO A 56 15.98 -19.52 -5.72
CA PRO A 56 15.97 -18.25 -4.99
C PRO A 56 15.24 -17.11 -5.71
N ALA A 57 15.25 -17.09 -7.04
CA ALA A 57 14.52 -16.09 -7.83
C ALA A 57 12.99 -16.22 -7.67
N ILE A 58 12.50 -17.46 -7.66
CA ILE A 58 11.07 -17.74 -7.50
C ILE A 58 10.62 -17.50 -6.06
N GLN A 59 11.47 -17.83 -5.06
CA GLN A 59 11.22 -17.51 -3.66
C GLN A 59 10.97 -16.01 -3.45
N VAL A 60 11.79 -15.17 -4.06
CA VAL A 60 11.64 -13.71 -3.98
C VAL A 60 10.34 -13.24 -4.63
N VAL A 61 9.96 -13.80 -5.77
CA VAL A 61 8.69 -13.44 -6.42
C VAL A 61 7.49 -13.85 -5.58
N LEU A 62 7.46 -15.06 -5.04
CA LEU A 62 6.33 -15.52 -4.22
C LEU A 62 6.29 -14.84 -2.84
N VAL A 63 7.45 -14.76 -2.15
CA VAL A 63 7.48 -14.29 -0.77
C VAL A 63 7.54 -12.76 -0.69
N ALA A 64 8.49 -12.12 -1.39
CA ALA A 64 8.62 -10.67 -1.27
C ALA A 64 7.53 -9.93 -2.05
N PHE A 65 7.25 -10.33 -3.29
CA PHE A 65 6.26 -9.66 -4.11
C PHE A 65 4.83 -10.10 -3.79
N CYS A 66 4.45 -11.34 -4.08
CA CYS A 66 3.04 -11.75 -3.95
C CYS A 66 2.54 -11.72 -2.51
N PHE A 67 3.27 -12.36 -1.58
CA PHE A 67 2.87 -12.39 -0.18
C PHE A 67 3.07 -11.04 0.50
N GLY A 68 4.16 -10.33 0.17
CA GLY A 68 4.39 -8.96 0.64
C GLY A 68 3.26 -8.01 0.23
N ALA A 69 2.75 -8.15 -1.01
CA ALA A 69 1.62 -7.37 -1.49
C ALA A 69 0.30 -7.71 -0.75
N LEU A 70 0.07 -8.97 -0.43
CA LEU A 70 -1.09 -9.37 0.38
C LEU A 70 -1.04 -8.74 1.77
N LEU A 71 0.13 -8.74 2.40
CA LEU A 71 0.33 -8.09 3.70
C LEU A 71 0.18 -6.55 3.60
N GLU A 72 0.69 -5.93 2.54
CA GLU A 72 0.53 -4.48 2.36
C GLU A 72 -0.94 -4.12 2.12
N GLY A 73 -1.63 -4.86 1.26
CA GLY A 73 -3.05 -4.65 0.98
C GLY A 73 -3.95 -4.79 2.22
N THR A 74 -3.54 -5.62 3.19
CA THR A 74 -4.33 -5.88 4.40
C THR A 74 -3.89 -5.06 5.61
N ALA A 75 -2.59 -5.02 5.92
CA ALA A 75 -2.08 -4.45 7.17
C ALA A 75 -1.24 -3.18 6.98
N GLY A 76 -0.47 -3.07 5.91
CA GLY A 76 0.43 -1.94 5.65
C GLY A 76 1.45 -1.68 6.77
N PHE A 77 1.78 -0.41 7.03
CA PHE A 77 2.55 0.11 8.18
C PHE A 77 3.90 -0.57 8.45
N GLY A 78 4.61 -1.02 7.40
CA GLY A 78 5.93 -1.64 7.51
C GLY A 78 5.91 -3.14 7.85
N ALA A 79 4.78 -3.71 8.25
CA ALA A 79 4.65 -5.14 8.50
C ALA A 79 5.06 -6.01 7.29
N PRO A 80 4.71 -5.66 6.04
CA PRO A 80 5.13 -6.42 4.87
C PRO A 80 6.63 -6.56 4.74
N VAL A 81 7.36 -5.46 4.90
CA VAL A 81 8.83 -5.45 4.78
C VAL A 81 9.48 -6.30 5.89
N ALA A 82 9.00 -6.15 7.13
CA ALA A 82 9.50 -6.93 8.27
C ALA A 82 9.32 -8.44 8.06
N VAL A 83 8.10 -8.84 7.72
CA VAL A 83 7.74 -10.27 7.61
C VAL A 83 8.42 -10.91 6.41
N THR A 84 8.39 -10.26 5.23
CA THR A 84 8.99 -10.83 4.01
C THR A 84 10.50 -10.89 4.09
N ALA A 85 11.16 -9.87 4.67
CA ALA A 85 12.60 -9.92 4.90
C ALA A 85 13.00 -11.07 5.84
N CYS A 86 12.26 -11.25 6.94
CA CYS A 86 12.50 -12.36 7.89
C CYS A 86 12.28 -13.73 7.22
N LEU A 87 11.22 -13.88 6.41
CA LEU A 87 10.96 -15.12 5.68
C LEU A 87 12.06 -15.45 4.68
N LEU A 88 12.53 -14.45 3.93
CA LEU A 88 13.64 -14.64 2.98
C LEU A 88 14.93 -15.04 3.68
N VAL A 89 15.23 -14.45 4.86
CA VAL A 89 16.38 -14.88 5.68
C VAL A 89 16.19 -16.33 6.12
N GLY A 90 14.97 -16.71 6.57
CA GLY A 90 14.65 -18.09 6.92
C GLY A 90 14.73 -19.09 5.75
N LEU A 91 14.65 -18.60 4.51
CA LEU A 91 14.88 -19.39 3.27
C LEU A 91 16.34 -19.39 2.82
N GLY A 92 17.28 -18.79 3.60
CA GLY A 92 18.70 -18.77 3.32
C GLY A 92 19.21 -17.56 2.52
N HIS A 93 18.36 -16.57 2.25
CA HIS A 93 18.83 -15.35 1.59
C HIS A 93 19.67 -14.48 2.54
N PRO A 94 20.74 -13.81 2.05
CA PRO A 94 21.52 -12.88 2.87
C PRO A 94 20.64 -11.75 3.44
N ALA A 95 20.72 -11.48 4.73
CA ALA A 95 19.84 -10.55 5.45
C ALA A 95 19.74 -9.16 4.80
N ARG A 96 20.87 -8.57 4.39
CA ARG A 96 20.85 -7.26 3.70
C ARG A 96 20.12 -7.29 2.37
N ARG A 97 20.30 -8.38 1.58
CA ARG A 97 19.60 -8.56 0.30
C ARG A 97 18.11 -8.79 0.53
N SER A 98 17.74 -9.53 1.57
CA SER A 98 16.35 -9.78 1.95
C SER A 98 15.61 -8.49 2.27
N VAL A 99 16.22 -7.58 3.04
CA VAL A 99 15.64 -6.25 3.32
C VAL A 99 15.50 -5.43 2.04
N LEU A 100 16.55 -5.35 1.22
CA LEU A 100 16.52 -4.62 -0.04
C LEU A 100 15.38 -5.10 -0.95
N VAL A 101 15.29 -6.41 -1.14
CA VAL A 101 14.28 -7.04 -1.99
C VAL A 101 12.86 -6.82 -1.44
N ALA A 102 12.68 -6.93 -0.12
CA ALA A 102 11.41 -6.65 0.53
C ALA A 102 10.97 -5.18 0.33
N LEU A 103 11.90 -4.22 0.44
CA LEU A 103 11.64 -2.80 0.19
C LEU A 103 11.26 -2.55 -1.28
N ILE A 104 11.98 -3.16 -2.23
CA ILE A 104 11.69 -3.03 -3.68
C ILE A 104 10.32 -3.66 -3.98
N ALA A 105 10.06 -4.87 -3.51
CA ALA A 105 8.82 -5.58 -3.77
C ALA A 105 7.58 -4.86 -3.21
N ASN A 106 7.74 -4.18 -2.08
CA ASN A 106 6.67 -3.43 -1.42
C ASN A 106 6.19 -2.23 -2.26
N THR A 107 6.92 -1.81 -3.30
CA THR A 107 6.56 -0.63 -4.10
C THR A 107 5.23 -0.79 -4.85
N ALA A 108 4.94 -1.97 -5.41
CA ALA A 108 3.74 -2.20 -6.21
C ALA A 108 2.41 -2.03 -5.44
N PRO A 109 2.27 -2.55 -4.21
CA PRO A 109 0.99 -2.51 -3.51
C PRO A 109 0.76 -1.22 -2.68
N VAL A 110 1.73 -0.31 -2.54
CA VAL A 110 1.65 0.80 -1.56
C VAL A 110 0.49 1.74 -1.80
N ALA A 111 0.18 2.07 -3.06
CA ALA A 111 -0.90 3.02 -3.38
C ALA A 111 -2.30 2.53 -2.93
N PHE A 112 -2.52 1.22 -2.94
CA PHE A 112 -3.76 0.58 -2.47
C PHE A 112 -3.56 -0.15 -1.13
N GLY A 113 -2.44 0.11 -0.45
CA GLY A 113 -2.10 -0.52 0.83
C GLY A 113 -3.11 -0.24 1.93
N ALA A 114 -3.19 -1.15 2.90
CA ALA A 114 -4.14 -1.10 4.02
C ALA A 114 -5.56 -0.74 3.56
N LEU A 115 -6.09 -1.49 2.58
CA LEU A 115 -7.43 -1.32 2.00
C LEU A 115 -7.65 0.05 1.33
N GLY A 116 -6.63 0.55 0.63
CA GLY A 116 -6.73 1.76 -0.18
C GLY A 116 -6.70 3.06 0.60
N ILE A 117 -6.23 3.05 1.85
CA ILE A 117 -6.15 4.26 2.71
C ILE A 117 -5.42 5.42 2.01
N PRO A 118 -4.30 5.26 1.28
CA PRO A 118 -3.66 6.38 0.59
C PRO A 118 -4.58 7.12 -0.36
N ILE A 119 -5.35 6.39 -1.18
CA ILE A 119 -6.30 6.98 -2.14
C ILE A 119 -7.51 7.59 -1.43
N ILE A 120 -8.00 6.96 -0.34
CA ILE A 120 -9.09 7.51 0.49
C ILE A 120 -8.65 8.85 1.11
N ALA A 121 -7.44 8.90 1.66
CA ALA A 121 -6.88 10.11 2.23
C ALA A 121 -6.70 11.23 1.18
N LEU A 122 -6.24 10.86 -0.02
CA LEU A 122 -6.12 11.78 -1.14
C LEU A 122 -7.48 12.36 -1.54
N SER A 123 -8.51 11.52 -1.66
CA SER A 123 -9.89 11.97 -1.93
C SER A 123 -10.40 12.93 -0.84
N GLY A 124 -10.16 12.57 0.43
CA GLY A 124 -10.62 13.38 1.56
C GLY A 124 -10.00 14.77 1.63
N VAL A 125 -8.72 14.92 1.31
CA VAL A 125 -8.03 16.20 1.37
C VAL A 125 -8.28 17.07 0.14
N THR A 126 -8.42 16.45 -1.04
CA THR A 126 -8.58 17.17 -2.32
C THR A 126 -10.03 17.40 -2.69
N GLY A 127 -10.97 16.61 -2.14
CA GLY A 127 -12.38 16.61 -2.55
C GLY A 127 -12.62 16.00 -3.94
N LEU A 128 -11.60 15.38 -4.54
CA LEU A 128 -11.74 14.68 -5.83
C LEU A 128 -12.48 13.34 -5.65
N ASP A 129 -13.17 12.91 -6.69
CA ASP A 129 -13.92 11.65 -6.68
C ASP A 129 -13.02 10.45 -6.42
N LEU A 130 -13.38 9.63 -5.43
CA LEU A 130 -12.61 8.48 -5.00
C LEU A 130 -12.46 7.43 -6.11
N GLY A 131 -13.51 7.20 -6.89
CA GLY A 131 -13.52 6.23 -8.00
C GLY A 131 -12.55 6.66 -9.10
N LYS A 132 -12.56 7.94 -9.48
CA LYS A 132 -11.61 8.48 -10.47
C LYS A 132 -10.17 8.43 -9.97
N LEU A 133 -9.91 8.75 -8.71
CA LEU A 133 -8.58 8.62 -8.12
C LEU A 133 -8.10 7.17 -8.12
N SER A 134 -8.97 6.24 -7.72
CA SER A 134 -8.69 4.80 -7.76
C SER A 134 -8.38 4.31 -9.16
N ALA A 135 -9.24 4.66 -10.15
CA ALA A 135 -9.05 4.29 -11.54
C ALA A 135 -7.75 4.86 -12.12
N MET A 136 -7.40 6.11 -11.79
CA MET A 136 -6.17 6.74 -12.26
C MET A 136 -4.93 6.06 -11.68
N ALA A 137 -4.92 5.74 -10.37
CA ALA A 137 -3.86 4.98 -9.73
C ALA A 137 -3.71 3.59 -10.38
N GLY A 138 -4.84 2.94 -10.67
CA GLY A 138 -4.91 1.67 -11.40
C GLY A 138 -4.48 1.75 -12.87
N ARG A 139 -4.17 2.92 -13.39
CA ARG A 139 -3.61 3.13 -14.75
C ARG A 139 -2.14 3.56 -14.72
N GLN A 140 -1.58 3.80 -13.55
CA GLN A 140 -0.16 4.12 -13.35
C GLN A 140 0.59 2.97 -12.68
N VAL A 141 0.15 2.55 -11.51
CA VAL A 141 0.87 1.58 -10.66
C VAL A 141 0.98 0.19 -11.29
N PRO A 142 -0.04 -0.38 -11.97
CA PRO A 142 0.07 -1.69 -12.60
C PRO A 142 1.18 -1.82 -13.63
N VAL A 143 1.63 -0.73 -14.22
CA VAL A 143 2.81 -0.75 -15.12
C VAL A 143 4.06 -1.19 -14.35
N LEU A 144 4.25 -0.65 -13.14
CA LEU A 144 5.34 -1.11 -12.26
C LEU A 144 5.10 -2.54 -11.77
N SER A 145 3.87 -2.86 -11.36
CA SER A 145 3.49 -4.18 -10.86
C SER A 145 3.76 -5.30 -11.86
N LEU A 146 3.54 -5.02 -13.14
CA LEU A 146 3.83 -5.95 -14.25
C LEU A 146 5.33 -6.26 -14.36
N LEU A 147 6.18 -5.24 -14.24
CA LEU A 147 7.63 -5.36 -14.45
C LEU A 147 8.37 -5.81 -13.19
N LEU A 148 7.79 -5.59 -12.02
CA LEU A 148 8.47 -5.75 -10.74
C LEU A 148 8.92 -7.18 -10.45
N PRO A 149 8.17 -8.27 -10.75
CA PRO A 149 8.68 -9.64 -10.58
C PRO A 149 9.94 -9.92 -11.41
N ALA A 150 9.97 -9.47 -12.66
CA ALA A 150 11.16 -9.60 -13.52
C ALA A 150 12.34 -8.79 -12.96
N TYR A 151 12.07 -7.59 -12.47
CA TYR A 151 13.09 -6.73 -11.87
C TYR A 151 13.67 -7.35 -10.58
N LEU A 152 12.84 -7.94 -9.73
CA LEU A 152 13.29 -8.65 -8.52
C LEU A 152 14.19 -9.84 -8.85
N ILE A 153 13.83 -10.64 -9.88
CA ILE A 153 14.66 -11.73 -10.36
C ILE A 153 16.01 -11.21 -10.86
N LEU A 154 16.00 -10.09 -11.60
CA LEU A 154 17.21 -9.45 -12.08
C LEU A 154 18.13 -9.01 -10.93
N VAL A 155 17.58 -8.42 -9.87
CA VAL A 155 18.32 -7.97 -8.68
C VAL A 155 18.94 -9.14 -7.90
N VAL A 156 18.24 -10.28 -7.82
CA VAL A 156 18.68 -11.44 -7.03
C VAL A 156 19.57 -12.39 -7.80
N SER A 157 19.21 -12.70 -9.05
CA SER A 157 19.84 -13.78 -9.84
C SER A 157 20.47 -13.29 -11.16
N GLY A 158 20.46 -11.97 -11.39
CA GLY A 158 21.02 -11.37 -12.59
C GLY A 158 20.32 -11.75 -13.89
N GLY A 159 20.92 -11.38 -15.03
CA GLY A 159 20.32 -11.62 -16.35
C GLY A 159 20.14 -13.10 -16.70
N LYS A 160 21.00 -13.98 -16.21
CA LYS A 160 20.88 -15.44 -16.40
C LYS A 160 19.64 -15.98 -15.68
N GLY A 161 19.40 -15.53 -14.43
CA GLY A 161 18.22 -15.88 -13.65
C GLY A 161 16.93 -15.38 -14.31
N LEU A 162 16.94 -14.15 -14.82
CA LEU A 162 15.79 -13.60 -15.54
C LEU A 162 15.48 -14.37 -16.83
N ARG A 163 16.50 -14.68 -17.63
CA ARG A 163 16.31 -15.46 -18.88
C ARG A 163 15.70 -16.84 -18.61
N ARG A 164 16.04 -17.47 -17.48
CA ARG A 164 15.48 -18.76 -17.06
C ARG A 164 14.06 -18.65 -16.55
N ASN A 165 13.77 -17.63 -15.74
CA ASN A 165 12.52 -17.52 -14.97
C ASN A 165 11.55 -16.43 -15.51
N TRP A 166 11.81 -15.86 -16.71
CA TRP A 166 10.94 -14.82 -17.28
C TRP A 166 9.46 -15.25 -17.44
N PRO A 167 9.12 -16.54 -17.73
CA PRO A 167 7.72 -16.91 -17.86
C PRO A 167 6.98 -16.83 -16.52
N VAL A 168 7.66 -17.21 -15.41
CA VAL A 168 7.12 -17.08 -14.06
C VAL A 168 6.95 -15.59 -13.70
N ALA A 169 7.96 -14.76 -14.01
CA ALA A 169 7.87 -13.31 -13.78
C ALA A 169 6.69 -12.69 -14.53
N LEU A 170 6.49 -13.09 -15.80
CA LEU A 170 5.39 -12.59 -16.63
C LEU A 170 4.03 -13.06 -16.08
N ALA A 171 3.88 -14.35 -15.77
CA ALA A 171 2.65 -14.90 -15.24
C ALA A 171 2.25 -14.20 -13.92
N THR A 172 3.21 -13.99 -13.02
CA THR A 172 3.02 -13.30 -11.74
C THR A 172 2.69 -11.82 -11.95
N GLY A 173 3.51 -11.11 -12.72
CA GLY A 173 3.32 -9.68 -12.95
C GLY A 173 2.03 -9.37 -13.71
N LEU A 174 1.69 -10.17 -14.72
CA LEU A 174 0.48 -9.97 -15.51
C LEU A 174 -0.79 -10.24 -14.69
N SER A 175 -0.82 -11.35 -13.93
CA SER A 175 -1.97 -11.66 -13.08
C SER A 175 -2.18 -10.61 -11.99
N PHE A 176 -1.11 -10.09 -11.37
CA PHE A 176 -1.19 -9.02 -10.40
C PHE A 176 -1.67 -7.71 -11.05
N ALA A 177 -0.96 -7.25 -12.08
CA ALA A 177 -1.23 -5.97 -12.74
C ALA A 177 -2.64 -5.90 -13.35
N LEU A 178 -3.08 -6.97 -14.01
CA LEU A 178 -4.41 -7.04 -14.59
C LEU A 178 -5.50 -7.00 -13.51
N THR A 179 -5.32 -7.76 -12.44
CA THR A 179 -6.29 -7.76 -11.31
C THR A 179 -6.31 -6.39 -10.62
N GLN A 180 -5.15 -5.81 -10.34
CA GLN A 180 -5.04 -4.48 -9.72
C GLN A 180 -5.72 -3.42 -10.60
N PHE A 181 -5.49 -3.46 -11.93
CA PHE A 181 -6.15 -2.59 -12.89
C PHE A 181 -7.67 -2.76 -12.88
N LEU A 182 -8.17 -3.99 -13.03
CA LEU A 182 -9.61 -4.26 -13.11
C LEU A 182 -10.32 -3.84 -11.81
N VAL A 183 -9.78 -4.24 -10.66
CA VAL A 183 -10.41 -3.95 -9.37
C VAL A 183 -10.42 -2.45 -9.09
N SER A 184 -9.30 -1.76 -9.29
CA SER A 184 -9.20 -0.32 -9.01
C SER A 184 -10.06 0.54 -9.95
N ASN A 185 -10.30 0.09 -11.18
CA ASN A 185 -11.14 0.83 -12.14
C ASN A 185 -12.64 0.57 -11.97
N PHE A 186 -13.05 -0.64 -11.54
CA PHE A 186 -14.46 -1.03 -11.53
C PHE A 186 -15.05 -1.23 -10.12
N TRP A 187 -14.24 -1.52 -9.10
CA TRP A 187 -14.69 -1.76 -7.73
C TRP A 187 -14.10 -0.80 -6.69
N GLY A 188 -13.10 0.00 -7.09
CA GLY A 188 -12.47 1.00 -6.24
C GLY A 188 -11.23 0.51 -5.51
N PRO A 189 -10.69 1.31 -4.55
CA PRO A 189 -9.35 1.08 -4.00
C PRO A 189 -9.26 0.00 -2.93
N TYR A 190 -10.39 -0.40 -2.33
CA TYR A 190 -10.40 -1.13 -1.04
C TYR A 190 -9.77 -2.52 -1.07
N ILE A 191 -9.98 -3.27 -2.15
CA ILE A 191 -9.51 -4.67 -2.27
C ILE A 191 -8.56 -4.89 -3.44
N ALA A 192 -8.12 -3.80 -4.09
CA ALA A 192 -7.31 -3.90 -5.30
C ALA A 192 -6.08 -4.78 -5.08
N ASP A 193 -5.32 -4.54 -4.02
CA ASP A 193 -4.10 -5.31 -3.73
C ASP A 193 -4.37 -6.67 -3.10
N VAL A 194 -5.41 -6.78 -2.28
CA VAL A 194 -5.76 -8.06 -1.64
C VAL A 194 -6.13 -9.10 -2.71
N LEU A 195 -6.97 -8.71 -3.67
CA LEU A 195 -7.34 -9.58 -4.78
C LEU A 195 -6.17 -9.80 -5.75
N ALA A 196 -5.44 -8.73 -6.10
CA ALA A 196 -4.30 -8.84 -7.01
C ALA A 196 -3.22 -9.79 -6.45
N ALA A 197 -2.88 -9.66 -5.17
CA ALA A 197 -1.92 -10.53 -4.51
C ALA A 197 -2.43 -11.99 -4.42
N SER A 198 -3.69 -12.19 -4.01
CA SER A 198 -4.28 -13.53 -3.89
C SER A 198 -4.32 -14.25 -5.24
N ILE A 199 -4.80 -13.58 -6.29
CA ILE A 199 -4.85 -14.15 -7.64
C ILE A 199 -3.45 -14.38 -8.18
N SER A 200 -2.50 -13.46 -7.93
CA SER A 200 -1.13 -13.63 -8.36
C SER A 200 -0.42 -14.80 -7.67
N ILE A 201 -0.64 -15.02 -6.36
CA ILE A 201 -0.16 -16.21 -5.64
C ILE A 201 -0.69 -17.48 -6.31
N LEU A 202 -2.00 -17.56 -6.51
CA LEU A 202 -2.64 -18.74 -7.10
C LEU A 202 -2.17 -18.99 -8.53
N ALA A 203 -2.08 -17.93 -9.35
CA ALA A 203 -1.60 -18.01 -10.73
C ALA A 203 -0.14 -18.49 -10.78
N THR A 204 0.71 -17.93 -9.92
CA THR A 204 2.13 -18.30 -9.86
C THR A 204 2.31 -19.75 -9.43
N VAL A 205 1.64 -20.17 -8.34
CA VAL A 205 1.74 -21.56 -7.85
C VAL A 205 1.18 -22.56 -8.86
N THR A 206 0.08 -22.22 -9.54
CA THR A 206 -0.49 -23.06 -10.60
C THR A 206 0.45 -23.13 -11.81
N PHE A 207 1.03 -21.99 -12.20
CA PHE A 207 1.98 -21.93 -13.33
C PHE A 207 3.22 -22.78 -13.04
N LEU A 208 3.74 -22.77 -11.82
CA LEU A 208 4.89 -23.59 -11.42
C LEU A 208 4.63 -25.12 -11.49
N LYS A 209 3.37 -25.55 -11.41
CA LYS A 209 3.00 -26.97 -11.63
C LYS A 209 3.08 -27.35 -13.12
N ILE A 210 2.78 -26.40 -14.02
CA ILE A 210 2.79 -26.61 -15.47
C ILE A 210 4.22 -26.42 -16.03
N TRP A 211 4.94 -25.46 -15.46
CA TRP A 211 6.30 -25.08 -15.84
C TRP A 211 7.24 -25.24 -14.63
N PRO A 212 7.66 -26.47 -14.32
CA PRO A 212 8.58 -26.69 -13.20
C PRO A 212 9.91 -25.99 -13.47
N PRO A 213 10.44 -25.24 -12.49
CA PRO A 213 11.71 -24.56 -12.62
C PRO A 213 12.83 -25.58 -12.86
N GLN A 214 13.77 -25.24 -13.75
CA GLN A 214 14.94 -26.07 -13.96
C GLN A 214 15.75 -26.13 -12.64
N ALA A 215 16.19 -27.33 -12.27
CA ALA A 215 17.00 -27.54 -11.08
C ALA A 215 18.23 -26.61 -11.12
N VAL A 216 18.38 -25.79 -10.10
CA VAL A 216 19.61 -25.02 -9.89
C VAL A 216 20.59 -25.98 -9.26
N GLU A 217 21.70 -26.27 -9.91
CA GLU A 217 22.84 -26.90 -9.24
C GLU A 217 23.19 -25.99 -8.04
N ALA A 218 23.05 -26.52 -6.85
CA ALA A 218 23.36 -25.84 -5.61
C ALA A 218 24.88 -25.61 -5.51
N ASN A 219 25.37 -24.60 -6.23
CA ASN A 219 26.79 -24.23 -6.23
C ASN A 219 27.21 -23.48 -4.96
N SER A 220 26.42 -23.55 -3.88
CA SER A 220 26.76 -22.96 -2.59
C SER A 220 26.40 -23.94 -1.46
N PRO A 221 27.35 -24.72 -0.96
CA PRO A 221 27.14 -25.61 0.18
C PRO A 221 26.63 -24.90 1.45
N GLU A 222 26.84 -23.58 1.56
CA GLU A 222 26.38 -22.74 2.68
C GLU A 222 24.87 -22.53 2.71
N LEU A 223 24.19 -22.56 1.55
CA LEU A 223 22.73 -22.41 1.46
C LEU A 223 21.98 -23.70 1.87
N ALA A 224 22.58 -24.86 1.63
CA ALA A 224 22.01 -26.15 1.99
C ALA A 224 22.07 -26.46 3.50
N SER A 225 23.02 -25.85 4.21
CA SER A 225 23.28 -26.12 5.65
C SER A 225 22.35 -25.37 6.60
N GLN A 226 21.62 -24.34 6.15
CA GLN A 226 20.75 -23.52 6.99
C GLN A 226 19.24 -23.71 6.72
N ALA A 227 18.89 -24.59 5.80
CA ALA A 227 17.49 -24.93 5.58
C ALA A 227 16.94 -25.64 6.82
N ALA A 228 15.93 -25.04 7.45
CA ALA A 228 15.20 -25.70 8.54
C ALA A 228 14.70 -27.08 8.04
N PRO A 229 14.63 -28.10 8.92
CA PRO A 229 14.18 -29.43 8.54
C PRO A 229 12.82 -29.35 7.84
N PRO A 230 12.56 -30.20 6.83
CA PRO A 230 11.30 -30.17 6.11
C PRO A 230 10.15 -30.38 7.09
N GLU A 231 9.36 -29.34 7.30
CA GLU A 231 8.14 -29.44 8.09
C GLU A 231 7.15 -30.39 7.38
N THR A 232 6.40 -31.16 8.16
CA THR A 232 5.37 -32.06 7.62
C THR A 232 4.43 -31.31 6.67
N PRO A 233 4.05 -31.89 5.52
CA PRO A 233 3.12 -31.26 4.59
C PRO A 233 1.82 -30.87 5.29
N LEU A 234 1.31 -29.67 4.97
CA LEU A 234 0.03 -29.24 5.49
C LEU A 234 -1.11 -30.09 4.94
N THR A 235 -2.02 -30.46 5.81
CA THR A 235 -3.27 -31.09 5.39
C THR A 235 -4.16 -30.11 4.62
N SER A 236 -5.10 -30.62 3.83
CA SER A 236 -6.06 -29.76 3.11
C SER A 236 -6.87 -28.85 4.06
N LYS A 237 -7.17 -29.35 5.28
CA LYS A 237 -7.88 -28.57 6.31
C LYS A 237 -7.02 -27.42 6.86
N GLU A 238 -5.74 -27.68 7.10
CA GLU A 238 -4.80 -26.66 7.55
C GLU A 238 -4.56 -25.61 6.46
N SER A 239 -4.43 -26.03 5.21
CA SER A 239 -4.32 -25.14 4.06
C SER A 239 -5.55 -24.24 3.92
N LEU A 240 -6.75 -24.80 4.06
CA LEU A 240 -7.99 -24.02 4.05
C LEU A 240 -8.05 -23.05 5.23
N ALA A 241 -7.68 -23.48 6.43
CA ALA A 241 -7.66 -22.62 7.60
C ALA A 241 -6.63 -21.47 7.48
N ALA A 242 -5.51 -21.72 6.79
CA ALA A 242 -4.50 -20.71 6.49
C ALA A 242 -5.03 -19.58 5.57
N TRP A 243 -5.81 -19.96 4.55
CA TRP A 243 -6.35 -19.02 3.56
C TRP A 243 -7.65 -18.34 4.00
N LEU A 244 -8.39 -18.94 4.94
CA LEU A 244 -9.73 -18.51 5.34
C LEU A 244 -9.81 -17.01 5.72
N PRO A 245 -8.91 -16.42 6.51
CA PRO A 245 -8.98 -15.01 6.88
C PRO A 245 -8.93 -14.08 5.67
N TRP A 246 -8.07 -14.39 4.70
CA TRP A 246 -7.86 -13.59 3.48
C TRP A 246 -9.02 -13.72 2.50
N VAL A 247 -9.52 -14.94 2.34
CA VAL A 247 -10.71 -15.21 1.53
C VAL A 247 -11.93 -14.54 2.15
N MET A 248 -12.12 -14.66 3.47
CA MET A 248 -13.23 -14.03 4.18
C MET A 248 -13.19 -12.49 4.05
N LEU A 249 -12.01 -11.89 4.22
CA LEU A 249 -11.82 -10.45 4.00
C LEU A 249 -12.24 -10.05 2.58
N SER A 250 -11.73 -10.76 1.57
CA SER A 250 -12.03 -10.46 0.16
C SER A 250 -13.52 -10.60 -0.14
N VAL A 251 -14.13 -11.71 0.27
CA VAL A 251 -15.56 -11.98 0.05
C VAL A 251 -16.44 -10.92 0.72
N VAL A 252 -16.19 -10.63 1.99
CA VAL A 252 -17.00 -9.64 2.73
C VAL A 252 -16.89 -8.26 2.09
N VAL A 253 -15.69 -7.79 1.74
CA VAL A 253 -15.53 -6.45 1.16
C VAL A 253 -16.11 -6.38 -0.25
N VAL A 254 -16.00 -7.45 -1.06
CA VAL A 254 -16.68 -7.53 -2.36
C VAL A 254 -18.20 -7.46 -2.19
N LEU A 255 -18.79 -8.26 -1.33
CA LEU A 255 -20.23 -8.25 -1.07
C LEU A 255 -20.68 -6.89 -0.50
N TRP A 256 -19.89 -6.28 0.39
CA TRP A 256 -20.15 -4.97 0.95
C TRP A 256 -20.27 -3.88 -0.12
N SER A 257 -19.34 -3.92 -1.09
CA SER A 257 -19.35 -3.01 -2.24
C SER A 257 -20.48 -3.34 -3.22
N TRP A 258 -20.72 -4.62 -3.49
CA TRP A 258 -21.78 -5.08 -4.39
C TRP A 258 -23.16 -4.63 -3.92
N PHE A 259 -23.47 -4.81 -2.64
CA PHE A 259 -24.72 -4.38 -2.04
C PHE A 259 -24.79 -2.88 -1.74
N ARG A 260 -23.74 -2.12 -2.11
CA ARG A 260 -23.64 -0.67 -1.86
C ARG A 260 -23.92 -0.29 -0.41
N LEU A 261 -23.37 -1.05 0.54
CA LEU A 261 -23.60 -0.80 1.97
C LEU A 261 -22.89 0.47 2.47
N LEU A 262 -21.81 0.92 1.81
CA LEU A 262 -21.03 2.09 2.18
C LEU A 262 -21.85 3.38 2.39
N PRO A 263 -22.77 3.78 1.47
CA PRO A 263 -23.55 5.00 1.65
C PRO A 263 -24.73 4.87 2.61
N LEU A 264 -25.07 3.66 3.06
CA LEU A 264 -26.15 3.47 4.00
C LEU A 264 -25.79 4.11 5.34
N ALA A 265 -26.73 4.85 5.93
CA ALA A 265 -26.56 5.63 7.16
C ALA A 265 -25.47 6.71 7.08
N GLN A 266 -25.07 7.13 5.87
CA GLN A 266 -24.14 8.24 5.68
C GLN A 266 -24.74 9.54 6.18
N THR A 267 -23.96 10.32 6.95
CA THR A 267 -24.33 11.64 7.43
C THR A 267 -23.28 12.66 7.03
N ILE A 268 -23.70 13.79 6.47
CA ILE A 268 -22.80 14.88 6.08
C ILE A 268 -22.95 16.00 7.11
N LEU A 269 -21.84 16.34 7.76
CA LEU A 269 -21.79 17.32 8.84
C LEU A 269 -20.89 18.50 8.42
N PRO A 270 -21.40 19.74 8.39
CA PRO A 270 -20.54 20.90 8.19
C PRO A 270 -19.70 21.15 9.44
N ILE A 271 -18.40 21.40 9.26
CA ILE A 271 -17.51 21.74 10.37
C ILE A 271 -17.77 23.18 10.80
N PRO A 272 -18.11 23.42 12.07
CA PRO A 272 -18.42 24.75 12.58
C PRO A 272 -17.31 25.75 12.31
N ASN A 273 -17.66 26.99 12.01
CA ASN A 273 -16.76 28.11 11.68
C ASN A 273 -15.81 27.88 10.48
N LEU A 274 -15.56 26.64 10.06
CA LEU A 274 -14.63 26.33 8.96
C LEU A 274 -15.35 26.19 7.62
N HIS A 275 -16.57 25.59 7.60
CA HIS A 275 -17.34 25.40 6.37
C HIS A 275 -17.70 26.76 5.75
N LYS A 276 -17.15 27.04 4.55
CA LYS A 276 -17.25 28.32 3.84
C LYS A 276 -16.62 29.53 4.60
N GLY A 277 -15.91 29.28 5.70
CA GLY A 277 -15.22 30.32 6.47
C GLY A 277 -13.88 30.76 5.87
N VAL A 278 -13.36 30.04 4.88
CA VAL A 278 -12.14 30.34 4.16
C VAL A 278 -12.44 30.52 2.67
N LEU A 279 -11.95 31.59 2.06
CA LEU A 279 -12.02 31.83 0.62
C LEU A 279 -10.73 31.35 -0.04
N ILE A 280 -10.84 30.43 -1.00
CA ILE A 280 -9.71 30.08 -1.86
C ILE A 280 -9.57 31.16 -2.91
N THR A 281 -8.64 32.07 -2.72
CA THR A 281 -8.44 33.24 -3.61
C THR A 281 -8.01 32.79 -5.02
N LEU A 282 -7.33 31.66 -5.15
CA LEU A 282 -6.92 31.09 -6.44
C LEU A 282 -8.12 30.74 -7.34
N TYR A 283 -9.24 30.31 -6.74
CA TYR A 283 -10.45 29.86 -7.47
C TYR A 283 -11.65 30.78 -7.26
N GLN A 284 -11.51 31.81 -6.43
CA GLN A 284 -12.60 32.71 -6.02
C GLN A 284 -13.82 31.95 -5.47
N LYS A 285 -13.56 30.85 -4.73
CA LYS A 285 -14.60 29.97 -4.19
C LYS A 285 -14.42 29.79 -2.68
N PRO A 286 -15.52 29.76 -1.91
CA PRO A 286 -15.47 29.38 -0.50
C PRO A 286 -15.05 27.92 -0.36
N TYR A 287 -14.15 27.65 0.60
CA TYR A 287 -13.67 26.30 0.85
C TYR A 287 -14.72 25.51 1.65
N ALA A 288 -15.15 24.38 1.08
CA ALA A 288 -16.07 23.49 1.77
C ALA A 288 -15.36 22.71 2.87
N ALA A 289 -15.95 22.66 4.07
CA ALA A 289 -15.50 21.79 5.16
C ALA A 289 -16.68 20.92 5.59
N LEU A 290 -16.93 19.87 4.80
CA LEU A 290 -18.01 18.91 4.99
C LEU A 290 -17.39 17.56 5.39
N TYR A 291 -17.69 17.12 6.60
CA TYR A 291 -17.30 15.81 7.09
C TYR A 291 -18.39 14.78 6.76
N THR A 292 -18.03 13.75 6.02
CA THR A 292 -18.92 12.64 5.70
C THR A 292 -18.66 11.48 6.65
N PHE A 293 -19.54 11.29 7.62
CA PHE A 293 -19.50 10.15 8.52
C PHE A 293 -20.20 8.94 7.88
N GLN A 294 -19.46 7.85 7.72
CA GLN A 294 -19.93 6.59 7.11
C GLN A 294 -19.75 5.45 8.11
N PRO A 295 -20.75 5.13 8.94
CA PRO A 295 -20.66 4.06 9.94
C PRO A 295 -20.41 2.68 9.31
N LEU A 296 -20.96 2.45 8.12
CA LEU A 296 -20.72 1.24 7.32
C LEU A 296 -19.53 1.40 6.34
N GLY A 297 -18.55 2.19 6.73
CA GLY A 297 -17.31 2.35 5.99
C GLY A 297 -16.48 1.06 5.88
N PRO A 298 -15.39 1.06 5.10
CA PRO A 298 -14.58 -0.14 4.83
C PRO A 298 -14.06 -0.82 6.10
N GLY A 299 -13.70 -0.05 7.13
CA GLY A 299 -13.25 -0.60 8.41
C GLY A 299 -14.31 -1.46 9.09
N THR A 300 -15.60 -1.11 8.95
CA THR A 300 -16.71 -1.93 9.49
C THR A 300 -16.85 -3.23 8.71
N ALA A 301 -16.66 -3.22 7.38
CA ALA A 301 -16.63 -4.44 6.58
C ALA A 301 -15.49 -5.38 7.03
N VAL A 302 -14.31 -4.81 7.31
CA VAL A 302 -13.17 -5.59 7.83
C VAL A 302 -13.45 -6.17 9.21
N LEU A 303 -14.11 -5.40 10.10
CA LEU A 303 -14.53 -5.92 11.41
C LEU A 303 -15.49 -7.11 11.25
N VAL A 304 -16.45 -7.01 10.34
CA VAL A 304 -17.37 -8.13 10.04
C VAL A 304 -16.59 -9.33 9.52
N ALA A 305 -15.62 -9.13 8.61
CA ALA A 305 -14.75 -10.20 8.14
C ALA A 305 -13.95 -10.86 9.28
N ALA A 306 -13.44 -10.05 10.24
CA ALA A 306 -12.73 -10.55 11.41
C ALA A 306 -13.65 -11.39 12.33
N ILE A 307 -14.87 -10.92 12.57
CA ILE A 307 -15.88 -11.67 13.34
C ILE A 307 -16.22 -12.98 12.66
N LEU A 308 -16.54 -12.98 11.37
CA LEU A 308 -16.85 -14.18 10.60
C LEU A 308 -15.67 -15.16 10.57
N THR A 309 -14.46 -14.65 10.41
CA THR A 309 -13.23 -15.46 10.50
C THR A 309 -13.11 -16.13 11.88
N ALA A 310 -13.34 -15.40 12.96
CA ALA A 310 -13.30 -15.92 14.32
C ALA A 310 -14.35 -17.02 14.54
N LEU A 311 -15.56 -16.82 14.03
CA LEU A 311 -16.65 -17.81 14.12
C LEU A 311 -16.32 -19.08 13.32
N CYS A 312 -15.89 -18.95 12.08
CA CYS A 312 -15.53 -20.09 11.21
C CYS A 312 -14.35 -20.90 11.78
N LEU A 313 -13.36 -20.23 12.36
CA LEU A 313 -12.20 -20.87 12.99
C LEU A 313 -12.46 -21.30 14.44
N ARG A 314 -13.68 -21.09 14.96
CA ARG A 314 -14.08 -21.40 16.34
C ARG A 314 -13.14 -20.78 17.38
N VAL A 315 -12.73 -19.54 17.14
CA VAL A 315 -11.89 -18.77 18.08
C VAL A 315 -12.71 -18.39 19.29
N SER A 316 -12.16 -18.54 20.49
CA SER A 316 -12.86 -18.12 21.70
C SER A 316 -13.04 -16.61 21.76
N ALA A 317 -14.17 -16.12 22.29
CA ALA A 317 -14.41 -14.70 22.47
C ALA A 317 -13.29 -14.01 23.26
N LYS A 318 -12.71 -14.72 24.25
CA LYS A 318 -11.58 -14.19 25.03
C LYS A 318 -10.38 -13.85 24.13
N ILE A 319 -9.98 -14.76 23.23
CA ILE A 319 -8.85 -14.53 22.30
C ILE A 319 -9.20 -13.37 21.37
N PHE A 320 -10.43 -13.35 20.81
CA PHE A 320 -10.86 -12.27 19.92
C PHE A 320 -10.73 -10.89 20.57
N PHE A 321 -11.29 -10.69 21.78
CA PHE A 321 -11.21 -9.41 22.48
C PHE A 321 -9.78 -9.08 22.96
N VAL A 322 -9.02 -10.05 23.45
CA VAL A 322 -7.62 -9.84 23.85
C VAL A 322 -6.78 -9.36 22.67
N SER A 323 -6.95 -9.96 21.49
CA SER A 323 -6.30 -9.53 20.25
C SER A 323 -6.70 -8.09 19.88
N GLY A 324 -7.98 -7.72 20.05
CA GLY A 324 -8.45 -6.34 19.84
C GLY A 324 -7.79 -5.34 20.80
N VAL A 325 -7.70 -5.66 22.08
CA VAL A 325 -7.02 -4.81 23.07
C VAL A 325 -5.52 -4.70 22.76
N LYS A 326 -4.87 -5.80 22.37
CA LYS A 326 -3.47 -5.80 21.91
C LYS A 326 -3.28 -4.87 20.73
N THR A 327 -4.16 -4.96 19.73
CA THR A 327 -4.16 -4.09 18.54
C THR A 327 -4.32 -2.62 18.92
N PHE A 328 -5.27 -2.30 19.80
CA PHE A 328 -5.45 -0.92 20.29
C PHE A 328 -4.20 -0.38 20.97
N ARG A 329 -3.56 -1.18 21.83
CA ARG A 329 -2.29 -0.80 22.48
C ARG A 329 -1.17 -0.59 21.48
N GLN A 330 -1.08 -1.44 20.45
CA GLN A 330 -0.11 -1.33 19.36
C GLN A 330 -0.29 -0.03 18.57
N LEU A 331 -1.55 0.39 18.35
CA LEU A 331 -1.88 1.58 17.56
C LEU A 331 -1.80 2.90 18.32
N ARG A 332 -1.60 2.92 19.62
CA ARG A 332 -1.63 4.17 20.41
C ARG A 332 -0.62 5.21 19.90
N ILE A 333 0.63 4.85 19.72
CA ILE A 333 1.67 5.79 19.25
C ILE A 333 1.52 6.06 17.73
N PRO A 334 1.43 5.05 16.84
CA PRO A 334 1.17 5.30 15.42
C PRO A 334 -0.11 6.10 15.17
N GLY A 335 -1.18 5.84 15.93
CA GLY A 335 -2.45 6.55 15.82
C GLY A 335 -2.32 8.03 16.17
N LEU A 336 -1.58 8.37 17.24
CA LEU A 336 -1.28 9.76 17.58
C LEU A 336 -0.50 10.45 16.46
N THR A 337 0.48 9.77 15.90
CA THR A 337 1.26 10.29 14.75
C THR A 337 0.34 10.56 13.54
N VAL A 338 -0.54 9.64 13.21
CA VAL A 338 -1.52 9.82 12.11
C VAL A 338 -2.43 11.02 12.38
N MET A 339 -2.99 11.13 13.60
CA MET A 339 -3.85 12.26 13.98
C MET A 339 -3.09 13.60 13.81
N THR A 340 -1.85 13.67 14.28
CA THR A 340 -1.03 14.89 14.19
C THR A 340 -0.72 15.25 12.73
N ILE A 341 -0.35 14.28 11.89
CA ILE A 341 -0.06 14.51 10.47
C ILE A 341 -1.32 14.98 9.72
N VAL A 342 -2.47 14.35 9.98
CA VAL A 342 -3.72 14.74 9.32
C VAL A 342 -4.18 16.13 9.80
N ALA A 343 -4.07 16.44 11.10
CA ALA A 343 -4.34 17.77 11.61
C ALA A 343 -3.46 18.85 10.94
N LEU A 344 -2.16 18.57 10.82
CA LEU A 344 -1.21 19.45 10.14
C LEU A 344 -1.56 19.61 8.65
N ALA A 345 -1.94 18.52 7.97
CA ALA A 345 -2.31 18.55 6.56
C ALA A 345 -3.55 19.41 6.31
N TYR A 346 -4.57 19.29 7.16
CA TYR A 346 -5.76 20.11 7.07
C TYR A 346 -5.46 21.60 7.37
N LEU A 347 -4.64 21.86 8.39
CA LEU A 347 -4.17 23.22 8.65
C LEU A 347 -3.39 23.82 7.47
N TYR A 348 -2.48 23.05 6.89
CA TYR A 348 -1.71 23.41 5.71
C TYR A 348 -2.60 23.75 4.51
N ASN A 349 -3.67 22.98 4.30
CA ASN A 349 -4.64 23.20 3.22
C ASN A 349 -5.51 24.44 3.47
N TYR A 350 -6.13 24.55 4.68
CA TYR A 350 -7.01 25.68 5.02
C TYR A 350 -6.27 27.01 5.21
N SER A 351 -4.96 26.98 5.52
CA SER A 351 -4.12 28.20 5.56
C SER A 351 -3.77 28.76 4.19
N GLY A 352 -3.98 27.98 3.11
CA GLY A 352 -3.63 28.36 1.75
C GLY A 352 -2.18 28.06 1.36
N MET A 353 -1.36 27.53 2.27
CA MET A 353 0.05 27.19 1.97
C MET A 353 0.18 26.17 0.84
N ALA A 354 -0.70 25.13 0.82
CA ALA A 354 -0.72 24.14 -0.25
C ALA A 354 -0.92 24.78 -1.63
N TYR A 355 -1.85 25.72 -1.72
CA TYR A 355 -2.18 26.43 -2.96
C TYR A 355 -1.07 27.36 -3.42
N THR A 356 -0.44 28.09 -2.48
CA THR A 356 0.69 28.97 -2.76
C THR A 356 1.89 28.19 -3.31
N LEU A 357 2.23 27.07 -2.68
CA LEU A 357 3.31 26.21 -3.14
C LEU A 357 2.96 25.56 -4.48
N GLY A 358 1.72 25.09 -4.66
CA GLY A 358 1.27 24.53 -5.93
C GLY A 358 1.41 25.52 -7.10
N ALA A 359 0.95 26.76 -6.89
CA ALA A 359 1.12 27.84 -7.88
C ALA A 359 2.59 28.17 -8.15
N THR A 360 3.45 28.08 -7.12
CA THR A 360 4.89 28.32 -7.28
C THR A 360 5.56 27.22 -8.09
N PHE A 361 5.29 25.97 -7.76
CA PHE A 361 5.82 24.83 -8.50
C PHE A 361 5.28 24.75 -9.93
N ALA A 362 4.05 25.20 -10.19
CA ALA A 362 3.48 25.28 -11.53
C ALA A 362 4.31 26.17 -12.49
N ARG A 363 5.16 27.08 -11.97
CA ARG A 363 6.06 27.90 -12.80
C ARG A 363 7.08 27.08 -13.59
N VAL A 364 7.30 25.81 -13.24
CA VAL A 364 8.08 24.86 -14.06
C VAL A 364 7.43 24.62 -15.43
N GLY A 365 6.14 24.93 -15.56
CA GLY A 365 5.41 24.84 -16.82
C GLY A 365 5.14 23.39 -17.28
N PRO A 366 5.22 23.10 -18.58
CA PRO A 366 4.85 21.78 -19.14
C PRO A 366 5.65 20.60 -18.60
N ALA A 367 6.81 20.81 -17.98
CA ALA A 367 7.59 19.74 -17.36
C ALA A 367 7.08 19.34 -15.96
N PHE A 368 6.06 20.03 -15.43
CA PHE A 368 5.55 19.75 -14.07
C PHE A 368 5.10 18.29 -13.84
N PRO A 369 4.49 17.56 -14.79
CA PRO A 369 4.16 16.15 -14.57
C PRO A 369 5.37 15.28 -14.22
N LEU A 370 6.57 15.60 -14.73
CA LEU A 370 7.80 14.93 -14.31
C LEU A 370 8.15 15.25 -12.85
N LEU A 371 7.99 16.51 -12.44
CA LEU A 371 8.26 16.92 -11.07
C LEU A 371 7.24 16.35 -10.08
N SER A 372 5.99 16.20 -10.50
CA SER A 372 4.86 15.74 -9.69
C SER A 372 5.15 14.39 -9.00
N GLY A 373 5.65 13.40 -9.73
CA GLY A 373 6.03 12.10 -9.16
C GLY A 373 7.17 12.22 -8.15
N PHE A 374 8.17 13.06 -8.40
CA PHE A 374 9.28 13.30 -7.47
C PHE A 374 8.84 14.08 -6.22
N LEU A 375 7.85 14.95 -6.30
CA LEU A 375 7.28 15.60 -5.11
C LEU A 375 6.64 14.56 -4.19
N GLY A 376 5.85 13.64 -4.73
CA GLY A 376 5.31 12.50 -3.99
C GLY A 376 6.43 11.62 -3.39
N TRP A 377 7.46 11.34 -4.18
CA TRP A 377 8.64 10.59 -3.74
C TRP A 377 9.31 11.25 -2.53
N ILE A 378 9.59 12.56 -2.56
CA ILE A 378 10.20 13.30 -1.45
C ILE A 378 9.30 13.26 -0.22
N ALA A 379 8.00 13.51 -0.38
CA ALA A 379 7.07 13.52 0.74
C ALA A 379 7.02 12.15 1.47
N CYS A 380 7.01 11.07 0.70
CA CYS A 380 7.01 9.72 1.27
C CYS A 380 8.39 9.30 1.82
N PHE A 381 9.48 9.71 1.18
CA PHE A 381 10.82 9.52 1.73
C PHE A 381 10.93 10.11 3.14
N LEU A 382 10.43 11.33 3.35
CA LEU A 382 10.49 12.00 4.64
C LEU A 382 9.52 11.44 5.67
N SER A 383 8.29 11.10 5.26
CA SER A 383 7.21 10.66 6.16
C SER A 383 7.14 9.15 6.36
N GLY A 384 7.70 8.37 5.45
CA GLY A 384 7.58 6.90 5.43
C GLY A 384 6.19 6.38 5.02
N SER A 385 5.28 7.26 4.58
CA SER A 385 3.87 6.92 4.36
C SER A 385 3.32 7.62 3.12
N ASP A 386 2.77 6.85 2.17
CA ASP A 386 2.05 7.40 1.02
C ASP A 386 0.79 8.17 1.46
N THR A 387 0.07 7.67 2.47
CA THR A 387 -1.05 8.39 3.06
C THR A 387 -0.65 9.79 3.53
N ALA A 388 0.46 9.93 4.24
CA ALA A 388 0.96 11.22 4.69
C ALA A 388 1.39 12.11 3.53
N SER A 389 2.05 11.55 2.51
CA SER A 389 2.41 12.25 1.27
C SER A 389 1.17 12.84 0.58
N ASN A 390 0.11 12.05 0.45
CA ASN A 390 -1.13 12.44 -0.19
C ASN A 390 -1.88 13.52 0.57
N LEU A 391 -1.92 13.42 1.90
CA LEU A 391 -2.54 14.44 2.76
C LEU A 391 -1.81 15.78 2.68
N LEU A 392 -0.48 15.77 2.65
CA LEU A 392 0.33 16.98 2.62
C LEU A 392 0.35 17.62 1.22
N PHE A 393 0.56 16.83 0.17
CA PHE A 393 0.82 17.39 -1.16
C PHE A 393 -0.34 17.22 -2.15
N GLY A 394 -1.42 16.50 -1.81
CA GLY A 394 -2.56 16.32 -2.71
C GLY A 394 -3.12 17.64 -3.23
N ASN A 395 -3.42 18.60 -2.37
CA ASN A 395 -3.93 19.92 -2.79
C ASN A 395 -2.88 20.79 -3.47
N LEU A 396 -1.60 20.64 -3.17
CA LEU A 396 -0.52 21.27 -3.93
C LEU A 396 -0.55 20.83 -5.38
N GLN A 397 -0.69 19.51 -5.63
CA GLN A 397 -0.80 18.94 -6.97
C GLN A 397 -2.05 19.43 -7.71
N VAL A 398 -3.19 19.48 -7.00
CA VAL A 398 -4.45 20.02 -7.56
C VAL A 398 -4.31 21.49 -7.95
N ALA A 399 -3.68 22.31 -7.10
CA ALA A 399 -3.44 23.71 -7.38
C ALA A 399 -2.53 23.91 -8.60
N ALA A 400 -1.46 23.15 -8.70
CA ALA A 400 -0.56 23.16 -9.85
C ALA A 400 -1.28 22.72 -11.13
N ALA A 401 -2.12 21.68 -11.06
CA ALA A 401 -2.92 21.20 -12.19
C ALA A 401 -3.82 22.31 -12.76
N HIS A 402 -4.55 23.00 -11.89
CA HIS A 402 -5.42 24.11 -12.31
C HIS A 402 -4.65 25.25 -12.96
N GLN A 403 -3.47 25.60 -12.44
CA GLN A 403 -2.62 26.65 -13.03
C GLN A 403 -2.10 26.29 -14.43
N LEU A 404 -1.86 25.00 -14.66
CA LEU A 404 -1.30 24.48 -15.90
C LEU A 404 -2.37 24.03 -16.92
N GLY A 405 -3.67 24.09 -16.55
CA GLY A 405 -4.73 23.53 -17.39
C GLY A 405 -4.67 22.00 -17.53
N LEU A 406 -4.05 21.29 -16.58
CA LEU A 406 -3.92 19.85 -16.57
C LEU A 406 -5.01 19.21 -15.68
N SER A 407 -5.19 17.89 -15.81
CA SER A 407 -6.14 17.15 -14.97
C SER A 407 -5.69 17.13 -13.50
N PRO A 408 -6.50 17.62 -12.55
CA PRO A 408 -6.23 17.51 -11.13
C PRO A 408 -6.14 16.06 -10.65
N VAL A 409 -6.96 15.16 -11.23
CA VAL A 409 -6.94 13.72 -10.92
C VAL A 409 -5.60 13.11 -11.29
N LEU A 410 -5.07 13.45 -12.49
CA LEU A 410 -3.78 12.96 -12.95
C LEU A 410 -2.66 13.36 -11.98
N LEU A 411 -2.51 14.67 -11.68
CA LEU A 411 -1.38 15.12 -10.87
C LEU A 411 -1.50 14.71 -9.40
N ALA A 412 -2.72 14.73 -8.84
CA ALA A 412 -2.93 14.25 -7.47
C ALA A 412 -2.56 12.77 -7.33
N VAL A 413 -2.94 11.92 -8.28
CA VAL A 413 -2.58 10.50 -8.27
C VAL A 413 -1.11 10.28 -8.58
N THR A 414 -0.50 11.10 -9.44
CA THR A 414 0.95 11.03 -9.69
C THR A 414 1.76 11.27 -8.42
N ASN A 415 1.26 12.12 -7.49
CA ASN A 415 1.84 12.25 -6.15
C ASN A 415 1.86 10.89 -5.42
N SER A 416 0.72 10.20 -5.35
CA SER A 416 0.62 8.88 -4.71
C SER A 416 1.50 7.83 -5.42
N SER A 417 1.40 7.74 -6.74
CA SER A 417 2.20 6.79 -7.52
C SER A 417 3.71 7.04 -7.42
N GLY A 418 4.14 8.31 -7.30
CA GLY A 418 5.54 8.66 -7.02
C GLY A 418 5.96 8.33 -5.58
N ALA A 419 5.05 8.53 -4.63
CA ALA A 419 5.26 8.24 -3.21
C ALA A 419 5.56 6.75 -2.96
N VAL A 420 4.99 5.83 -3.74
CA VAL A 420 5.26 4.39 -3.58
C VAL A 420 6.75 4.07 -3.71
N ALA A 421 7.45 4.76 -4.61
CA ALA A 421 8.90 4.62 -4.77
C ALA A 421 9.68 5.26 -3.60
N GLY A 422 9.18 6.38 -3.04
CA GLY A 422 9.78 7.05 -1.88
C GLY A 422 9.76 6.21 -0.60
N LYS A 423 8.73 5.38 -0.44
CA LYS A 423 8.60 4.46 0.71
C LYS A 423 9.79 3.50 0.81
N MET A 424 10.34 3.05 -0.33
CA MET A 424 11.48 2.14 -0.40
C MET A 424 12.72 2.66 0.35
N VAL A 425 12.94 3.96 0.34
CA VAL A 425 14.13 4.61 0.92
C VAL A 425 13.82 5.39 2.19
N SER A 426 12.59 5.33 2.69
CA SER A 426 12.25 6.05 3.92
C SER A 426 12.97 5.46 5.13
N PRO A 427 13.54 6.31 6.01
CA PRO A 427 14.24 5.85 7.20
C PRO A 427 13.40 4.92 8.09
N GLN A 428 12.08 5.16 8.16
CA GLN A 428 11.16 4.36 8.98
C GLN A 428 11.05 2.91 8.46
N ASN A 429 10.84 2.73 7.14
CA ASN A 429 10.68 1.39 6.56
C ASN A 429 12.02 0.63 6.54
N ILE A 430 13.12 1.34 6.33
CA ILE A 430 14.47 0.75 6.42
C ILE A 430 14.74 0.28 7.86
N ALA A 431 14.45 1.11 8.86
CA ALA A 431 14.65 0.76 10.27
C ALA A 431 13.85 -0.49 10.66
N VAL A 432 12.58 -0.58 10.21
CA VAL A 432 11.76 -1.79 10.42
C VAL A 432 12.41 -3.02 9.80
N GLY A 433 12.83 -2.93 8.54
CA GLY A 433 13.46 -4.05 7.83
C GLY A 433 14.77 -4.51 8.51
N VAL A 434 15.69 -3.58 8.82
CA VAL A 434 16.99 -3.94 9.40
C VAL A 434 16.88 -4.48 10.83
N THR A 435 15.96 -3.92 11.63
CA THR A 435 15.72 -4.39 13.00
C THR A 435 15.22 -5.82 13.02
N THR A 436 14.31 -6.17 12.11
CA THR A 436 13.69 -7.49 12.06
C THR A 436 14.68 -8.61 11.71
N VAL A 437 15.71 -8.30 10.91
CA VAL A 437 16.73 -9.28 10.51
C VAL A 437 18.06 -9.14 11.27
N GLY A 438 18.09 -8.36 12.35
CA GLY A 438 19.27 -8.21 13.20
C GLY A 438 20.41 -7.38 12.59
N LEU A 439 20.10 -6.48 11.64
CA LEU A 439 21.08 -5.59 10.98
C LEU A 439 21.08 -4.16 11.54
N ILE A 440 20.77 -3.99 12.81
CA ILE A 440 20.77 -2.67 13.48
C ILE A 440 22.14 -1.98 13.28
N GLY A 441 22.11 -0.68 12.91
CA GLY A 441 23.31 0.10 12.61
C GLY A 441 23.79 -0.01 11.14
N HIS A 442 23.08 -0.78 10.29
CA HIS A 442 23.40 -0.90 8.87
C HIS A 442 22.38 -0.18 7.95
N GLU A 443 21.52 0.69 8.53
CA GLU A 443 20.45 1.42 7.82
C GLU A 443 21.01 2.21 6.64
N GLY A 444 22.13 2.91 6.82
CA GLY A 444 22.77 3.70 5.77
C GLY A 444 23.25 2.86 4.58
N LYS A 445 23.69 1.59 4.83
CA LYS A 445 24.09 0.68 3.74
C LYS A 445 22.89 0.19 2.94
N VAL A 446 21.77 -0.07 3.61
CA VAL A 446 20.50 -0.46 2.96
C VAL A 446 19.95 0.72 2.17
N LEU A 447 19.90 1.92 2.76
CA LEU A 447 19.48 3.15 2.09
C LEU A 447 20.26 3.36 0.78
N ARG A 448 21.61 3.32 0.86
CA ARG A 448 22.47 3.49 -0.33
C ARG A 448 22.18 2.43 -1.41
N SER A 449 21.88 1.19 -1.00
CA SER A 449 21.55 0.12 -1.95
C SER A 449 20.19 0.34 -2.60
N ALA A 450 19.19 0.81 -1.85
CA ALA A 450 17.82 1.01 -2.34
C ALA A 450 17.64 2.32 -3.14
N PHE A 451 18.51 3.32 -2.92
CA PHE A 451 18.32 4.68 -3.42
C PHE A 451 18.13 4.75 -4.94
N TRP A 452 19.02 4.15 -5.71
CA TRP A 452 18.94 4.21 -7.17
C TRP A 452 17.76 3.43 -7.75
N HIS A 453 17.36 2.34 -7.09
CA HIS A 453 16.13 1.60 -7.45
C HIS A 453 14.91 2.50 -7.25
N SER A 454 14.87 3.24 -6.15
CA SER A 454 13.79 4.16 -5.80
C SER A 454 13.70 5.33 -6.80
N ILE A 455 14.83 5.94 -7.16
CA ILE A 455 14.90 7.00 -8.19
C ILE A 455 14.42 6.47 -9.54
N LEU A 456 14.83 5.28 -9.95
CA LEU A 456 14.40 4.66 -11.20
C LEU A 456 12.87 4.54 -11.25
N PHE A 457 12.24 4.04 -10.17
CA PHE A 457 10.79 3.86 -10.14
C PHE A 457 10.04 5.20 -10.10
N ALA A 458 10.54 6.17 -9.36
CA ALA A 458 9.98 7.53 -9.37
C ALA A 458 10.07 8.15 -10.78
N ALA A 459 11.20 7.96 -11.48
CA ALA A 459 11.37 8.44 -12.84
C ALA A 459 10.41 7.76 -13.82
N VAL A 460 10.23 6.43 -13.73
CA VAL A 460 9.27 5.70 -14.57
C VAL A 460 7.85 6.23 -14.37
N ILE A 461 7.40 6.40 -13.13
CA ILE A 461 6.06 6.99 -12.84
C ILE A 461 5.95 8.41 -13.38
N SER A 462 6.98 9.23 -13.21
CA SER A 462 7.00 10.60 -13.69
C SER A 462 6.92 10.69 -15.23
N VAL A 463 7.60 9.78 -15.93
CA VAL A 463 7.52 9.68 -17.40
C VAL A 463 6.14 9.20 -17.85
N ILE A 464 5.53 8.23 -17.15
CA ILE A 464 4.16 7.80 -17.42
C ILE A 464 3.19 8.98 -17.23
N ALA A 465 3.32 9.73 -16.14
CA ALA A 465 2.47 10.89 -15.88
C ALA A 465 2.62 11.98 -16.96
N LEU A 466 3.85 12.24 -17.44
CA LEU A 466 4.10 13.15 -18.53
C LEU A 466 3.42 12.66 -19.83
N ALA A 467 3.56 11.35 -20.13
CA ALA A 467 2.90 10.76 -21.29
C ALA A 467 1.37 10.87 -21.21
N GLN A 468 0.79 10.60 -20.03
CA GLN A 468 -0.64 10.72 -19.79
C GLN A 468 -1.13 12.17 -19.86
N ALA A 469 -0.31 13.13 -19.47
CA ALA A 469 -0.67 14.54 -19.55
C ALA A 469 -0.83 15.04 -21.01
N TYR A 470 -0.01 14.54 -21.94
CA TYR A 470 0.09 15.12 -23.27
C TYR A 470 -0.20 14.18 -24.44
N TRP A 471 0.07 12.87 -24.30
CA TRP A 471 -0.06 11.91 -25.40
C TRP A 471 -1.08 10.81 -25.14
N LEU A 472 -1.27 10.45 -23.88
CA LEU A 472 -2.16 9.37 -23.45
C LEU A 472 -3.32 9.90 -22.61
N SER A 473 -3.86 11.08 -22.95
CA SER A 473 -4.94 11.74 -22.18
C SER A 473 -6.22 10.90 -22.08
N TRP A 474 -6.45 9.99 -23.03
CA TRP A 474 -7.53 9.00 -22.96
C TRP A 474 -7.43 8.03 -21.78
N MET A 475 -6.26 7.92 -21.18
CA MET A 475 -6.05 7.15 -19.94
C MET A 475 -6.55 7.87 -18.67
N ILE A 476 -6.94 9.14 -18.74
CA ILE A 476 -7.45 9.90 -17.59
C ILE A 476 -8.94 9.63 -17.44
N PRO A 477 -9.43 9.14 -16.25
CA PRO A 477 -10.83 8.75 -16.04
C PRO A 477 -11.79 9.92 -15.91
#